data_c76138c80ebe3e5179e423f9ee74f641
#
_entry.id   c76138c80ebe3e5179e423f9ee74f641
#
_cell.length_a   1.000
_cell.length_b   1.000
_cell.length_c   1.000
_cell.angle_alpha   90.00
_cell.angle_beta   90.00
_cell.angle_gamma   90.00
#
_symmetry.space_group_name_H-M   'P 1'
#
loop_
_entity.id
_entity.type
_entity.pdbx_description
1 polymer ?
#
loop_
_entity_poly.entity_id
_entity_poly.type
_entity_poly.pdbx_seq_one_letter_code
_entity_poly.pdbx_strand_id
1 'polypeptide(L)'
;MHPRKSPLALILVILVICVGLLALWTTSQSSPLMPQPAANDSRIPLAILGDSDSHSYHDTLNFPPGSPDRGGRYRDQTWQWGEVLAQLRGSEIDLGPWGSWGTRRVVARLQEALGMSGRNPRKMDYRYNFAQSGAVCDDLDQGQMTRQLVELMDQNPDRWRRGVVVIRIGVNDVGTRKDLAVWAQNGQDPALMAKVDNCVKQYRNAVQTIHHAHPDTRIVLVGLFDNSNWAPLTDKWQDAQSMRNIAMGLAAFNAPLKQLAQSDKRLTFFDDQAWFRHTWGARTPDGKPDYKRVTIDGRWPTPNTQGDSPDHATVQDGHAGTIWNLKWAQSLINQINVAFNLKLTPLTDQDMAQFLNDKGIQPW
;
A
#
# COMPACT_ATOMS: atom_id res chain seq x y z
N MET A 1 -0.73 61.67 -12.72
CA MET A 1 -2.10 61.27 -12.37
C MET A 1 -2.11 59.73 -12.23
N HIS A 2 -2.15 59.20 -11.01
CA HIS A 2 -2.34 57.74 -10.80
C HIS A 2 -3.83 57.45 -10.77
N PRO A 3 -4.30 56.44 -11.53
CA PRO A 3 -5.71 56.06 -11.49
C PRO A 3 -6.02 55.46 -10.11
N ARG A 4 -6.92 56.09 -9.36
CA ARG A 4 -7.50 55.49 -8.11
C ARG A 4 -8.27 54.23 -8.50
N LYS A 5 -7.78 53.07 -8.10
CA LYS A 5 -8.53 51.80 -8.24
C LYS A 5 -9.85 51.93 -7.46
N SER A 6 -10.95 51.77 -8.16
CA SER A 6 -12.29 51.87 -7.60
C SER A 6 -12.51 50.82 -6.48
N PRO A 7 -12.96 51.23 -5.26
CA PRO A 7 -13.27 50.30 -4.20
C PRO A 7 -14.31 49.22 -4.59
N LEU A 8 -15.14 49.55 -5.59
CA LEU A 8 -16.12 48.58 -6.15
C LEU A 8 -15.46 47.37 -6.79
N ALA A 9 -14.33 47.55 -7.50
CA ALA A 9 -13.60 46.45 -8.11
C ALA A 9 -13.00 45.48 -7.07
N LEU A 10 -12.52 46.02 -5.94
CA LEU A 10 -11.98 45.22 -4.85
C LEU A 10 -13.08 44.40 -4.15
N ILE A 11 -14.26 45.00 -3.93
CA ILE A 11 -15.42 44.34 -3.33
C ILE A 11 -15.92 43.21 -4.24
N LEU A 12 -15.97 43.43 -5.55
CA LEU A 12 -16.41 42.43 -6.53
C LEU A 12 -15.45 41.21 -6.55
N VAL A 13 -14.13 41.45 -6.48
CA VAL A 13 -13.12 40.38 -6.44
C VAL A 13 -13.24 39.57 -5.14
N ILE A 14 -13.45 40.22 -4.00
CA ILE A 14 -13.65 39.54 -2.71
C ILE A 14 -14.95 38.71 -2.74
N LEU A 15 -16.02 39.22 -3.32
CA LEU A 15 -17.30 38.51 -3.42
C LEU A 15 -17.18 37.28 -4.33
N VAL A 16 -16.49 37.36 -5.45
CA VAL A 16 -16.21 36.23 -6.36
C VAL A 16 -15.35 35.16 -5.67
N ILE A 17 -14.35 35.59 -4.90
CA ILE A 17 -13.50 34.65 -4.11
C ILE A 17 -14.34 33.99 -3.02
N CYS A 18 -15.18 34.73 -2.28
CA CYS A 18 -16.05 34.17 -1.25
C CYS A 18 -17.09 33.21 -1.80
N VAL A 19 -17.73 33.54 -2.93
CA VAL A 19 -18.68 32.65 -3.60
C VAL A 19 -17.98 31.41 -4.17
N GLY A 20 -16.77 31.57 -4.73
CA GLY A 20 -15.95 30.44 -5.17
C GLY A 20 -15.53 29.52 -4.02
N LEU A 21 -15.15 30.09 -2.87
CA LEU A 21 -14.81 29.34 -1.66
C LEU A 21 -16.04 28.66 -1.05
N LEU A 22 -17.21 29.31 -1.06
CA LEU A 22 -18.46 28.72 -0.59
C LEU A 22 -18.92 27.56 -1.48
N ALA A 23 -18.80 27.69 -2.81
CA ALA A 23 -19.09 26.63 -3.76
C ALA A 23 -18.13 25.44 -3.61
N LEU A 24 -16.82 25.70 -3.38
CA LEU A 24 -15.83 24.68 -3.08
C LEU A 24 -16.10 24.00 -1.73
N TRP A 25 -16.57 24.75 -0.74
CA TRP A 25 -16.94 24.21 0.58
C TRP A 25 -18.18 23.33 0.50
N THR A 26 -19.23 23.74 -0.21
CA THR A 26 -20.45 22.96 -0.39
C THR A 26 -20.23 21.70 -1.21
N THR A 27 -19.35 21.72 -2.22
CA THR A 27 -18.98 20.51 -2.98
C THR A 27 -18.04 19.57 -2.19
N SER A 28 -17.30 20.09 -1.22
CA SER A 28 -16.48 19.30 -0.30
C SER A 28 -17.32 18.60 0.80
N GLN A 29 -18.47 19.17 1.16
CA GLN A 29 -19.37 18.62 2.20
C GLN A 29 -20.37 17.58 1.67
N SER A 30 -20.47 17.42 0.35
CA SER A 30 -21.40 16.47 -0.26
C SER A 30 -20.86 15.05 -0.41
N SER A 31 -19.93 14.61 0.44
CA SER A 31 -19.84 13.18 0.72
C SER A 31 -21.12 12.79 1.45
N PRO A 32 -21.96 11.88 0.90
CA PRO A 32 -23.13 11.42 1.63
C PRO A 32 -22.67 11.02 3.02
N LEU A 33 -23.46 11.37 4.04
CA LEU A 33 -23.33 10.82 5.40
C LEU A 33 -23.39 9.30 5.25
N MET A 34 -22.23 8.70 5.00
CA MET A 34 -22.12 7.25 4.93
C MET A 34 -22.45 6.72 6.32
N PRO A 35 -23.24 5.66 6.42
CA PRO A 35 -23.54 5.05 7.71
C PRO A 35 -22.21 4.80 8.42
N GLN A 36 -22.03 5.38 9.59
CA GLN A 36 -20.97 4.95 10.48
C GLN A 36 -21.14 3.45 10.71
N PRO A 37 -20.06 2.65 10.75
CA PRO A 37 -20.18 1.25 11.13
C PRO A 37 -21.04 1.16 12.38
N ALA A 38 -21.99 0.25 12.41
CA ALA A 38 -22.88 0.06 13.56
C ALA A 38 -22.02 -0.04 14.83
N ALA A 39 -22.49 0.54 15.94
CA ALA A 39 -21.75 0.52 17.21
C ALA A 39 -21.33 -0.91 17.65
N ASN A 40 -21.99 -1.93 17.11
CA ASN A 40 -21.75 -3.35 17.36
C ASN A 40 -20.98 -4.06 16.22
N ASP A 41 -20.33 -3.34 15.31
CA ASP A 41 -19.53 -3.98 14.25
C ASP A 41 -18.34 -4.73 14.86
N SER A 42 -18.40 -6.07 14.83
CA SER A 42 -17.37 -6.94 15.40
C SER A 42 -16.14 -7.11 14.52
N ARG A 43 -16.21 -6.66 13.25
CA ARG A 43 -15.10 -6.75 12.30
C ARG A 43 -13.88 -5.96 12.80
N ILE A 44 -12.70 -6.45 12.46
CA ILE A 44 -11.43 -5.80 12.77
C ILE A 44 -11.17 -4.72 11.72
N PRO A 45 -11.10 -3.42 12.09
CA PRO A 45 -10.71 -2.39 11.14
C PRO A 45 -9.25 -2.59 10.73
N LEU A 46 -8.99 -2.59 9.43
CA LEU A 46 -7.66 -2.71 8.84
C LEU A 46 -7.38 -1.50 7.98
N ALA A 47 -6.37 -0.72 8.35
CA ALA A 47 -5.89 0.40 7.56
C ALA A 47 -4.58 0.08 6.85
N ILE A 48 -4.34 0.74 5.73
CA ILE A 48 -3.19 0.54 4.87
C ILE A 48 -2.50 1.87 4.63
N LEU A 49 -1.21 1.97 4.97
CA LEU A 49 -0.30 3.03 4.57
C LEU A 49 0.72 2.42 3.62
N GLY A 50 0.89 2.98 2.42
CA GLY A 50 1.77 2.33 1.46
C GLY A 50 1.88 3.04 0.12
N ASP A 51 2.53 2.36 -0.80
CA ASP A 51 2.76 2.78 -2.17
C ASP A 51 1.89 1.98 -3.18
N SER A 52 2.37 1.82 -4.40
CA SER A 52 1.66 1.10 -5.47
C SER A 52 1.45 -0.39 -5.18
N ASP A 53 2.27 -0.99 -4.30
CA ASP A 53 2.12 -2.38 -3.88
C ASP A 53 0.93 -2.62 -2.94
N SER A 54 0.21 -1.54 -2.60
CA SER A 54 -0.97 -1.56 -1.72
C SER A 54 -2.12 -0.68 -2.21
N HIS A 55 -1.93 0.11 -3.28
CA HIS A 55 -2.97 0.90 -3.92
C HIS A 55 -3.91 -0.02 -4.71
N SER A 56 -5.23 0.10 -4.50
CA SER A 56 -6.22 -0.75 -5.16
C SER A 56 -6.15 -0.64 -6.68
N TYR A 57 -6.22 -1.78 -7.37
CA TYR A 57 -6.09 -1.84 -8.82
C TYR A 57 -7.36 -1.36 -9.55
N HIS A 58 -8.53 -1.46 -8.89
CA HIS A 58 -9.80 -0.98 -9.41
C HIS A 58 -10.05 0.51 -9.17
N ASP A 59 -9.02 1.29 -8.80
CA ASP A 59 -9.11 2.76 -8.75
C ASP A 59 -9.29 3.33 -10.16
N THR A 60 -10.55 3.58 -10.54
CA THR A 60 -10.89 4.13 -11.87
C THR A 60 -10.53 5.60 -12.05
N LEU A 61 -10.17 6.31 -10.97
CA LEU A 61 -9.73 7.70 -11.03
C LEU A 61 -8.25 7.82 -11.42
N ASN A 62 -7.41 6.90 -10.93
CA ASN A 62 -5.98 6.88 -11.25
C ASN A 62 -5.65 5.91 -12.38
N PHE A 63 -6.42 4.84 -12.53
CA PHE A 63 -6.31 3.85 -13.59
C PHE A 63 -7.64 3.80 -14.37
N PRO A 64 -7.90 4.73 -15.31
CA PRO A 64 -9.18 4.77 -16.03
C PRO A 64 -9.37 3.52 -16.91
N PRO A 65 -10.61 3.17 -17.26
CA PRO A 65 -10.90 2.11 -18.22
C PRO A 65 -10.09 2.27 -19.50
N GLY A 66 -9.45 1.19 -19.96
CA GLY A 66 -8.56 1.21 -21.13
C GLY A 66 -7.12 1.62 -20.85
N SER A 67 -6.76 1.96 -19.59
CA SER A 67 -5.37 2.10 -19.18
C SER A 67 -4.62 0.78 -19.37
N PRO A 68 -3.35 0.81 -19.81
CA PRO A 68 -2.50 -0.37 -19.85
C PRO A 68 -2.04 -0.83 -18.45
N ASP A 69 -2.31 -0.02 -17.40
CA ASP A 69 -1.87 -0.33 -16.04
C ASP A 69 -2.75 -1.39 -15.38
N ARG A 70 -2.20 -2.06 -14.36
CA ARG A 70 -2.90 -2.99 -13.47
C ARG A 70 -3.57 -4.14 -14.22
N GLY A 71 -2.86 -4.74 -15.21
CA GLY A 71 -3.34 -5.86 -15.98
C GLY A 71 -4.00 -5.50 -17.31
N GLY A 72 -4.01 -4.22 -17.71
CA GLY A 72 -4.49 -3.79 -19.01
C GLY A 72 -5.89 -4.31 -19.33
N ARG A 73 -6.03 -5.11 -20.41
CA ARG A 73 -7.31 -5.74 -20.79
C ARG A 73 -7.82 -6.80 -19.81
N TYR A 74 -6.97 -7.30 -18.92
CA TYR A 74 -7.32 -8.27 -17.88
C TYR A 74 -7.52 -7.63 -16.51
N ARG A 75 -7.68 -6.32 -16.45
CA ARG A 75 -7.81 -5.57 -15.20
C ARG A 75 -8.93 -6.10 -14.30
N ASP A 76 -10.08 -6.48 -14.86
CA ASP A 76 -11.20 -7.04 -14.09
C ASP A 76 -10.86 -8.39 -13.44
N GLN A 77 -9.76 -9.02 -13.87
CA GLN A 77 -9.21 -10.25 -13.34
C GLN A 77 -7.93 -10.03 -12.51
N THR A 78 -7.52 -8.78 -12.33
CA THR A 78 -6.30 -8.41 -11.62
C THR A 78 -6.65 -7.74 -10.31
N TRP A 79 -6.33 -8.39 -9.18
CA TRP A 79 -6.76 -8.00 -7.84
C TRP A 79 -5.57 -7.77 -6.93
N GLN A 80 -5.60 -6.64 -6.23
CA GLN A 80 -4.60 -6.28 -5.23
C GLN A 80 -4.93 -6.94 -3.87
N TRP A 81 -3.94 -7.22 -3.03
CA TRP A 81 -4.13 -7.98 -1.78
C TRP A 81 -5.18 -7.40 -0.82
N GLY A 82 -5.30 -6.06 -0.73
CA GLY A 82 -6.34 -5.40 0.07
C GLY A 82 -7.73 -5.64 -0.48
N GLU A 83 -7.89 -5.61 -1.81
CA GLU A 83 -9.14 -5.94 -2.49
C GLU A 83 -9.51 -7.41 -2.31
N VAL A 84 -8.50 -8.31 -2.37
CA VAL A 84 -8.67 -9.74 -2.06
C VAL A 84 -9.19 -9.94 -0.64
N LEU A 85 -8.60 -9.28 0.35
CA LEU A 85 -9.05 -9.36 1.75
C LEU A 85 -10.48 -8.87 1.92
N ALA A 86 -10.83 -7.74 1.29
CA ALA A 86 -12.19 -7.21 1.35
C ALA A 86 -13.23 -8.19 0.78
N GLN A 87 -12.89 -8.92 -0.28
CA GLN A 87 -13.76 -9.90 -0.91
C GLN A 87 -13.87 -11.20 -0.09
N LEU A 88 -12.74 -11.73 0.40
CA LEU A 88 -12.69 -13.04 1.04
C LEU A 88 -12.91 -13.02 2.55
N ARG A 89 -12.63 -11.91 3.22
CA ARG A 89 -12.73 -11.74 4.68
C ARG A 89 -13.46 -10.47 5.10
N GLY A 90 -14.28 -9.89 4.23
CA GLY A 90 -15.05 -8.68 4.52
C GLY A 90 -16.09 -8.83 5.63
N SER A 91 -16.43 -10.06 6.03
CA SER A 91 -17.25 -10.34 7.23
C SER A 91 -16.46 -10.27 8.54
N GLU A 92 -15.13 -10.32 8.50
CA GLU A 92 -14.24 -10.33 9.66
C GLU A 92 -13.32 -9.11 9.71
N ILE A 93 -12.92 -8.61 8.53
CA ILE A 93 -12.04 -7.44 8.34
C ILE A 93 -12.82 -6.32 7.68
N ASP A 94 -12.64 -5.10 8.20
CA ASP A 94 -13.23 -3.90 7.63
C ASP A 94 -12.15 -2.95 7.11
N LEU A 95 -12.06 -2.80 5.79
CA LEU A 95 -11.22 -1.80 5.13
C LEU A 95 -11.97 -0.47 4.91
N GLY A 96 -13.17 -0.33 5.48
CA GLY A 96 -14.08 0.77 5.22
C GLY A 96 -14.83 0.61 3.89
N PRO A 97 -15.87 1.43 3.66
CA PRO A 97 -16.64 1.35 2.43
C PRO A 97 -15.79 1.70 1.20
N TRP A 98 -16.06 1.02 0.09
CA TRP A 98 -15.52 1.39 -1.22
C TRP A 98 -16.16 2.70 -1.71
N GLY A 99 -15.35 3.61 -2.24
CA GLY A 99 -15.85 4.88 -2.75
C GLY A 99 -14.74 5.83 -3.21
N SER A 100 -15.13 7.04 -3.60
CA SER A 100 -14.19 8.11 -3.94
C SER A 100 -13.80 8.89 -2.67
N TRP A 101 -12.54 8.82 -2.29
CA TRP A 101 -12.00 9.46 -1.10
C TRP A 101 -10.90 10.46 -1.44
N GLY A 102 -10.84 11.52 -0.64
CA GLY A 102 -9.83 12.56 -0.79
C GLY A 102 -10.19 13.66 -1.78
N THR A 103 -9.32 14.65 -1.88
CA THR A 103 -9.45 15.82 -2.74
C THR A 103 -8.26 15.93 -3.70
N ARG A 104 -8.38 16.80 -4.71
CA ARG A 104 -7.24 17.12 -5.58
C ARG A 104 -6.14 17.82 -4.77
N ARG A 105 -4.87 17.55 -5.05
CA ARG A 105 -3.72 18.13 -4.31
C ARG A 105 -3.80 19.65 -4.12
N VAL A 106 -4.25 20.38 -5.14
CA VAL A 106 -4.39 21.84 -5.06
C VAL A 106 -5.42 22.26 -4.02
N VAL A 107 -6.55 21.55 -3.96
CA VAL A 107 -7.61 21.79 -2.97
C VAL A 107 -7.12 21.43 -1.57
N ALA A 108 -6.45 20.29 -1.42
CA ALA A 108 -5.87 19.87 -0.15
C ALA A 108 -4.88 20.90 0.41
N ARG A 109 -3.96 21.41 -0.42
CA ARG A 109 -3.03 22.48 -0.01
C ARG A 109 -3.73 23.76 0.44
N LEU A 110 -4.83 24.13 -0.23
CA LEU A 110 -5.61 25.29 0.19
C LEU A 110 -6.32 25.02 1.53
N GLN A 111 -6.89 23.83 1.71
CA GLN A 111 -7.48 23.42 2.99
C GLN A 111 -6.46 23.44 4.12
N GLU A 112 -5.26 22.91 3.88
CA GLU A 112 -4.15 22.95 4.86
C GLU A 112 -3.72 24.38 5.22
N ALA A 113 -3.62 25.26 4.22
CA ALA A 113 -3.29 26.68 4.45
C ALA A 113 -4.38 27.41 5.29
N LEU A 114 -5.60 26.87 5.30
CA LEU A 114 -6.72 27.37 6.11
C LEU A 114 -6.86 26.63 7.45
N GLY A 115 -5.88 25.78 7.83
CA GLY A 115 -5.92 24.98 9.05
C GLY A 115 -6.95 23.84 9.01
N MET A 116 -7.44 23.49 7.83
CA MET A 116 -8.38 22.38 7.63
C MET A 116 -7.63 21.12 7.25
N SER A 117 -8.03 19.97 7.80
CA SER A 117 -7.51 18.69 7.36
C SER A 117 -8.19 18.26 6.05
N GLY A 118 -7.41 17.65 5.16
CA GLY A 118 -7.93 17.15 3.89
C GLY A 118 -7.20 15.89 3.45
N ARG A 119 -7.95 14.79 3.25
CA ARG A 119 -7.37 13.60 2.62
C ARG A 119 -7.00 13.90 1.18
N ASN A 120 -5.80 13.51 0.77
CA ASN A 120 -5.30 13.62 -0.59
C ASN A 120 -4.34 12.46 -0.91
N PRO A 121 -4.15 12.11 -2.19
CA PRO A 121 -4.91 12.54 -3.35
C PRO A 121 -6.33 11.96 -3.38
N ARG A 122 -7.15 12.42 -4.34
CA ARG A 122 -8.44 11.80 -4.61
C ARG A 122 -8.25 10.49 -5.35
N LYS A 123 -8.86 9.41 -4.82
CA LYS A 123 -8.83 8.08 -5.44
C LYS A 123 -10.13 7.31 -5.18
N MET A 124 -10.41 6.31 -6.01
CA MET A 124 -11.46 5.33 -5.79
C MET A 124 -10.86 4.13 -5.06
N ASP A 125 -11.24 3.90 -3.79
CA ASP A 125 -10.63 2.88 -2.96
C ASP A 125 -11.50 2.55 -1.74
N TYR A 126 -11.05 1.58 -0.93
CA TYR A 126 -11.56 1.41 0.43
C TYR A 126 -11.17 2.60 1.31
N ARG A 127 -12.10 3.03 2.19
CA ARG A 127 -11.91 4.25 3.00
C ARG A 127 -10.65 4.20 3.87
N TYR A 128 -10.25 3.03 4.36
CA TYR A 128 -9.08 2.87 5.24
C TYR A 128 -7.78 2.57 4.49
N ASN A 129 -7.81 2.51 3.17
CA ASN A 129 -6.63 2.40 2.34
C ASN A 129 -6.09 3.80 1.97
N PHE A 130 -4.92 4.16 2.51
CA PHE A 130 -4.22 5.43 2.24
C PHE A 130 -3.05 5.26 1.27
N ALA A 131 -2.76 4.03 0.82
CA ALA A 131 -1.68 3.75 -0.11
C ALA A 131 -1.84 4.50 -1.44
N GLN A 132 -0.73 4.96 -2.02
CA GLN A 132 -0.70 5.75 -3.25
C GLN A 132 0.41 5.26 -4.17
N SER A 133 0.10 5.05 -5.45
CA SER A 133 1.11 4.73 -6.45
C SER A 133 2.17 5.83 -6.53
N GLY A 134 3.45 5.42 -6.49
CA GLY A 134 4.59 6.31 -6.51
C GLY A 134 4.94 6.96 -5.15
N ALA A 135 4.20 6.64 -4.07
CA ALA A 135 4.53 7.17 -2.75
C ALA A 135 5.91 6.71 -2.28
N VAL A 136 6.59 7.58 -1.56
CA VAL A 136 7.90 7.38 -0.93
C VAL A 136 7.76 7.45 0.59
N CYS A 137 8.80 7.06 1.32
CA CYS A 137 8.76 7.03 2.79
C CYS A 137 8.39 8.38 3.43
N ASP A 138 8.76 9.50 2.81
CA ASP A 138 8.38 10.83 3.28
C ASP A 138 6.87 11.07 3.26
N ASP A 139 6.11 10.36 2.44
CA ASP A 139 4.66 10.47 2.39
C ASP A 139 3.98 9.92 3.65
N LEU A 140 4.67 9.10 4.45
CA LEU A 140 4.16 8.66 5.75
C LEU A 140 3.94 9.83 6.72
N ASP A 141 4.90 10.77 6.79
CA ASP A 141 4.89 11.91 7.71
C ASP A 141 4.63 13.23 6.97
N GLN A 142 5.55 13.66 6.11
CA GLN A 142 5.46 14.93 5.36
C GLN A 142 4.32 14.91 4.33
N GLY A 143 4.06 13.76 3.69
CA GLY A 143 2.90 13.51 2.82
C GLY A 143 1.60 13.28 3.60
N GLN A 144 1.67 13.26 4.94
CA GLN A 144 0.56 13.26 5.87
C GLN A 144 -0.33 12.00 5.90
N MET A 145 0.11 10.87 5.32
CA MET A 145 -0.67 9.63 5.35
C MET A 145 -1.03 9.22 6.78
N THR A 146 -0.03 9.24 7.68
CA THR A 146 -0.22 8.85 9.09
C THR A 146 -1.17 9.79 9.81
N ARG A 147 -1.04 11.12 9.61
CA ARG A 147 -1.96 12.10 10.20
C ARG A 147 -3.38 11.89 9.72
N GLN A 148 -3.58 11.73 8.41
CA GLN A 148 -4.91 11.51 7.83
C GLN A 148 -5.54 10.19 8.34
N LEU A 149 -4.74 9.17 8.58
CA LEU A 149 -5.20 7.95 9.22
C LEU A 149 -5.64 8.22 10.66
N VAL A 150 -4.82 8.91 11.47
CA VAL A 150 -5.15 9.23 12.87
C VAL A 150 -6.44 10.05 12.94
N GLU A 151 -6.60 11.08 12.12
CA GLU A 151 -7.84 11.88 12.03
C GLU A 151 -9.08 11.02 11.69
N LEU A 152 -8.89 9.99 10.88
CA LEU A 152 -9.96 9.03 10.59
C LEU A 152 -10.25 8.13 11.79
N MET A 153 -9.21 7.67 12.49
CA MET A 153 -9.32 6.82 13.68
C MET A 153 -10.00 7.56 14.84
N ASP A 154 -9.75 8.87 14.99
CA ASP A 154 -10.34 9.76 16.00
C ASP A 154 -11.88 9.86 15.86
N GLN A 155 -12.44 9.56 14.70
CA GLN A 155 -13.88 9.52 14.49
C GLN A 155 -14.56 8.35 15.23
N ASN A 156 -13.81 7.28 15.55
CA ASN A 156 -14.30 6.14 16.35
C ASN A 156 -13.12 5.45 17.05
N PRO A 157 -12.55 6.05 18.09
CA PRO A 157 -11.31 5.57 18.74
C PRO A 157 -11.46 4.18 19.37
N ASP A 158 -12.61 3.86 19.95
CA ASP A 158 -12.84 2.56 20.58
C ASP A 158 -12.76 1.39 19.60
N ARG A 159 -13.19 1.61 18.37
CA ARG A 159 -13.10 0.64 17.29
C ARG A 159 -11.64 0.29 16.97
N TRP A 160 -10.75 1.28 16.97
CA TRP A 160 -9.34 1.13 16.61
C TRP A 160 -8.48 0.48 17.70
N ARG A 161 -9.00 0.31 18.93
CA ARG A 161 -8.34 -0.53 19.95
C ARG A 161 -8.12 -1.97 19.48
N ARG A 162 -8.95 -2.46 18.55
CA ARG A 162 -8.80 -3.78 17.91
C ARG A 162 -8.21 -3.69 16.52
N GLY A 163 -7.94 -2.48 16.06
CA GLY A 163 -7.50 -2.21 14.69
C GLY A 163 -6.11 -2.77 14.38
N VAL A 164 -5.89 -2.95 13.08
CA VAL A 164 -4.60 -3.31 12.51
C VAL A 164 -4.24 -2.27 11.45
N VAL A 165 -3.01 -1.78 11.47
CA VAL A 165 -2.45 -0.93 10.42
C VAL A 165 -1.34 -1.69 9.72
N VAL A 166 -1.37 -1.77 8.40
CA VAL A 166 -0.29 -2.33 7.58
C VAL A 166 0.48 -1.18 6.95
N ILE A 167 1.79 -1.12 7.21
CA ILE A 167 2.69 -0.13 6.60
C ILE A 167 3.59 -0.87 5.61
N ARG A 168 3.40 -0.61 4.30
CA ARG A 168 4.15 -1.23 3.19
C ARG A 168 4.56 -0.16 2.20
N ILE A 169 5.77 0.38 2.37
CA ILE A 169 6.31 1.48 1.56
C ILE A 169 7.84 1.42 1.53
N GLY A 170 8.46 2.04 0.53
CA GLY A 170 9.92 2.17 0.44
C GLY A 170 10.51 1.64 -0.86
N VAL A 171 9.73 0.91 -1.67
CA VAL A 171 10.21 0.42 -2.97
C VAL A 171 10.60 1.56 -3.90
N ASN A 172 9.90 2.69 -3.84
CA ASN A 172 10.18 3.88 -4.66
C ASN A 172 11.39 4.69 -4.16
N ASP A 173 11.85 4.44 -2.93
CA ASP A 173 13.04 5.09 -2.36
C ASP A 173 14.33 4.36 -2.72
N VAL A 174 14.33 3.01 -2.54
CA VAL A 174 15.57 2.21 -2.57
C VAL A 174 15.43 0.84 -3.24
N GLY A 175 14.24 0.49 -3.76
CA GLY A 175 13.93 -0.82 -4.35
C GLY A 175 13.72 -0.81 -5.86
N THR A 176 13.82 0.34 -6.53
CA THR A 176 13.62 0.42 -7.97
C THR A 176 14.77 -0.26 -8.75
N ARG A 177 14.54 -0.58 -10.03
CA ARG A 177 15.59 -1.11 -10.91
C ARG A 177 16.86 -0.27 -10.90
N LYS A 178 16.72 1.07 -10.82
CA LYS A 178 17.85 2.00 -10.76
C LYS A 178 18.62 1.84 -9.45
N ASP A 179 17.91 1.77 -8.33
CA ASP A 179 18.53 1.62 -7.02
C ASP A 179 19.20 0.26 -6.88
N LEU A 180 18.57 -0.82 -7.38
CA LEU A 180 19.19 -2.15 -7.42
C LEU A 180 20.46 -2.19 -8.24
N ALA A 181 20.56 -1.42 -9.35
CA ALA A 181 21.79 -1.32 -10.13
C ALA A 181 22.92 -0.63 -9.36
N VAL A 182 22.60 0.34 -8.51
CA VAL A 182 23.58 0.97 -7.59
C VAL A 182 23.94 0.00 -6.47
N TRP A 183 22.96 -0.62 -5.81
CA TRP A 183 23.24 -1.66 -4.81
C TRP A 183 24.12 -2.80 -5.34
N ALA A 184 23.87 -3.28 -6.56
CA ALA A 184 24.65 -4.36 -7.15
C ALA A 184 26.15 -4.02 -7.24
N GLN A 185 26.49 -2.75 -7.44
CA GLN A 185 27.88 -2.26 -7.47
C GLN A 185 28.43 -2.03 -6.06
N ASN A 186 27.64 -1.45 -5.16
CA ASN A 186 28.04 -1.12 -3.79
C ASN A 186 26.86 -1.27 -2.83
N GLY A 187 26.81 -2.38 -2.09
CA GLY A 187 25.75 -2.63 -1.10
C GLY A 187 25.72 -1.67 0.10
N GLN A 188 26.68 -0.73 0.17
CA GLN A 188 26.75 0.34 1.17
C GLN A 188 26.85 1.72 0.51
N ASP A 189 26.22 1.89 -0.66
CA ASP A 189 26.22 3.20 -1.33
C ASP A 189 25.68 4.29 -0.40
N PRO A 190 26.46 5.38 -0.15
CA PRO A 190 26.09 6.37 0.87
C PRO A 190 24.78 7.10 0.58
N ALA A 191 24.45 7.34 -0.71
CA ALA A 191 23.25 8.06 -1.09
C ALA A 191 22.01 7.18 -0.85
N LEU A 192 22.08 5.88 -1.16
CA LEU A 192 20.99 4.95 -0.87
C LEU A 192 20.89 4.65 0.62
N MET A 193 22.01 4.55 1.35
CA MET A 193 21.98 4.39 2.81
C MET A 193 21.30 5.59 3.49
N ALA A 194 21.53 6.81 3.04
CA ALA A 194 20.84 8.00 3.56
C ALA A 194 19.31 7.93 3.32
N LYS A 195 18.86 7.40 2.18
CA LYS A 195 17.44 7.16 1.93
C LYS A 195 16.88 6.06 2.84
N VAL A 196 17.63 4.98 3.07
CA VAL A 196 17.26 3.92 4.01
C VAL A 196 17.07 4.49 5.42
N ASP A 197 18.02 5.26 5.92
CA ASP A 197 17.96 5.88 7.25
C ASP A 197 16.72 6.79 7.37
N ASN A 198 16.45 7.58 6.33
CA ASN A 198 15.24 8.40 6.28
C ASN A 198 13.98 7.53 6.32
N CYS A 199 13.88 6.49 5.50
CA CYS A 199 12.74 5.57 5.51
C CYS A 199 12.51 4.96 6.89
N VAL A 200 13.54 4.43 7.53
CA VAL A 200 13.46 3.85 8.88
C VAL A 200 12.97 4.88 9.90
N LYS A 201 13.44 6.14 9.78
CA LYS A 201 12.96 7.25 10.61
C LYS A 201 11.46 7.51 10.39
N GLN A 202 11.00 7.54 9.13
CA GLN A 202 9.58 7.76 8.81
C GLN A 202 8.68 6.64 9.34
N TYR A 203 9.11 5.39 9.25
CA TYR A 203 8.39 4.27 9.87
C TYR A 203 8.28 4.43 11.39
N ARG A 204 9.37 4.81 12.08
CA ARG A 204 9.34 5.06 13.53
C ARG A 204 8.40 6.20 13.89
N ASN A 205 8.44 7.30 13.15
CA ASN A 205 7.54 8.44 13.35
C ASN A 205 6.08 8.02 13.16
N ALA A 206 5.77 7.26 12.12
CA ALA A 206 4.42 6.75 11.86
C ALA A 206 3.90 5.88 13.01
N VAL A 207 4.72 4.92 13.48
CA VAL A 207 4.39 4.08 14.64
C VAL A 207 4.16 4.93 15.89
N GLN A 208 5.04 5.88 16.20
CA GLN A 208 4.92 6.76 17.36
C GLN A 208 3.66 7.62 17.29
N THR A 209 3.36 8.20 16.14
CA THR A 209 2.18 9.05 15.93
C THR A 209 0.89 8.24 16.12
N ILE A 210 0.81 7.04 15.54
CA ILE A 210 -0.35 6.17 15.69
C ILE A 210 -0.52 5.74 17.17
N HIS A 211 0.54 5.27 17.81
CA HIS A 211 0.48 4.79 19.21
C HIS A 211 0.28 5.92 20.21
N HIS A 212 0.70 7.15 19.93
CA HIS A 212 0.40 8.29 20.77
C HIS A 212 -1.11 8.58 20.81
N ALA A 213 -1.77 8.54 19.66
CA ALA A 213 -3.21 8.80 19.55
C ALA A 213 -4.06 7.56 19.89
N HIS A 214 -3.63 6.38 19.45
CA HIS A 214 -4.35 5.11 19.55
C HIS A 214 -3.45 4.01 20.10
N PRO A 215 -3.20 3.98 21.41
CA PRO A 215 -2.16 3.16 22.04
C PRO A 215 -2.35 1.65 21.92
N ASP A 216 -3.58 1.18 21.64
CA ASP A 216 -3.89 -0.25 21.54
C ASP A 216 -3.85 -0.79 20.11
N THR A 217 -3.67 0.10 19.11
CA THR A 217 -3.66 -0.28 17.70
C THR A 217 -2.44 -1.15 17.36
N ARG A 218 -2.67 -2.23 16.63
CA ARG A 218 -1.63 -3.16 16.18
C ARG A 218 -1.07 -2.70 14.84
N ILE A 219 0.24 -2.89 14.61
CA ILE A 219 0.87 -2.44 13.37
C ILE A 219 1.72 -3.57 12.78
N VAL A 220 1.54 -3.82 11.49
CA VAL A 220 2.39 -4.70 10.67
C VAL A 220 3.37 -3.83 9.91
N LEU A 221 4.66 -3.98 10.17
CA LEU A 221 5.73 -3.36 9.40
C LEU A 221 6.15 -4.34 8.31
N VAL A 222 5.93 -4.02 7.07
CA VAL A 222 6.30 -4.89 5.95
C VAL A 222 7.72 -4.54 5.51
N GLY A 223 8.56 -5.55 5.40
CA GLY A 223 9.91 -5.41 4.90
C GLY A 223 9.95 -5.15 3.40
N LEU A 224 11.04 -4.56 2.92
CA LEU A 224 11.23 -4.32 1.51
C LEU A 224 11.50 -5.63 0.77
N PHE A 225 10.70 -5.91 -0.25
CA PHE A 225 10.90 -7.04 -1.15
C PHE A 225 12.20 -6.89 -1.95
N ASP A 226 12.87 -8.01 -2.21
CA ASP A 226 14.03 -8.04 -3.10
C ASP A 226 13.57 -8.05 -4.57
N ASN A 227 13.42 -6.86 -5.13
CA ASN A 227 12.99 -6.66 -6.51
C ASN A 227 13.97 -7.23 -7.56
N SER A 228 15.18 -7.69 -7.18
CA SER A 228 16.03 -8.45 -8.10
C SER A 228 15.40 -9.78 -8.53
N ASN A 229 14.45 -10.28 -7.73
CA ASN A 229 13.64 -11.46 -8.02
C ASN A 229 12.36 -11.15 -8.79
N TRP A 230 12.08 -9.87 -9.05
CA TRP A 230 10.91 -9.45 -9.83
C TRP A 230 11.02 -9.97 -11.26
N ALA A 231 9.94 -10.51 -11.82
CA ALA A 231 9.99 -11.21 -13.11
C ALA A 231 10.72 -10.45 -14.24
N PRO A 232 10.51 -9.13 -14.43
CA PRO A 232 11.23 -8.37 -15.47
C PRO A 232 12.71 -8.11 -15.15
N LEU A 233 13.23 -8.51 -13.99
CA LEU A 233 14.61 -8.27 -13.55
C LEU A 233 15.41 -9.55 -13.37
N THR A 234 14.83 -10.71 -13.60
CA THR A 234 15.48 -12.01 -13.34
C THR A 234 16.68 -12.30 -14.24
N ASP A 235 16.80 -11.61 -15.37
CA ASP A 235 17.95 -11.66 -16.29
C ASP A 235 19.11 -10.74 -15.85
N LYS A 236 18.96 -9.92 -14.79
CA LYS A 236 19.95 -8.97 -14.30
C LYS A 236 20.72 -9.58 -13.13
N TRP A 237 21.90 -9.03 -12.88
CA TRP A 237 22.73 -9.33 -11.69
C TRP A 237 22.90 -10.84 -11.43
N GLN A 238 23.20 -11.63 -12.48
CA GLN A 238 23.40 -13.09 -12.40
C GLN A 238 24.82 -13.43 -11.97
N ASP A 239 25.29 -12.83 -10.89
CA ASP A 239 26.57 -13.10 -10.25
C ASP A 239 26.48 -12.96 -8.72
N ALA A 240 27.32 -13.72 -8.02
CA ALA A 240 27.28 -13.80 -6.57
C ALA A 240 27.62 -12.48 -5.87
N GLN A 241 28.47 -11.63 -6.46
CA GLN A 241 28.89 -10.37 -5.83
C GLN A 241 27.75 -9.35 -5.89
N SER A 242 27.14 -9.15 -7.06
CA SER A 242 25.97 -8.27 -7.22
C SER A 242 24.83 -8.68 -6.28
N MET A 243 24.54 -9.99 -6.19
CA MET A 243 23.48 -10.48 -5.30
C MET A 243 23.78 -10.22 -3.82
N ARG A 244 25.05 -10.41 -3.38
CA ARG A 244 25.44 -10.08 -1.99
C ARG A 244 25.30 -8.58 -1.71
N ASN A 245 25.71 -7.74 -2.63
CA ASN A 245 25.63 -6.29 -2.48
C ASN A 245 24.17 -5.82 -2.38
N ILE A 246 23.28 -6.31 -3.25
CA ILE A 246 21.83 -6.03 -3.19
C ILE A 246 21.26 -6.49 -1.85
N ALA A 247 21.54 -7.71 -1.44
CA ALA A 247 21.07 -8.26 -0.17
C ALA A 247 21.55 -7.43 1.04
N MET A 248 22.77 -6.89 1.01
CA MET A 248 23.32 -6.02 2.05
C MET A 248 22.55 -4.69 2.12
N GLY A 249 22.28 -4.03 1.01
CA GLY A 249 21.50 -2.78 0.97
C GLY A 249 20.07 -2.98 1.47
N LEU A 250 19.40 -4.05 1.02
CA LEU A 250 18.04 -4.36 1.48
C LEU A 250 17.99 -4.77 2.95
N ALA A 251 19.02 -5.46 3.46
CA ALA A 251 19.11 -5.80 4.88
C ALA A 251 19.22 -4.54 5.77
N ALA A 252 19.91 -3.51 5.31
CA ALA A 252 20.00 -2.23 6.02
C ALA A 252 18.62 -1.57 6.25
N PHE A 253 17.67 -1.75 5.31
CA PHE A 253 16.30 -1.31 5.48
C PHE A 253 15.50 -2.25 6.41
N ASN A 254 15.59 -3.56 6.19
CA ASN A 254 14.72 -4.53 6.86
C ASN A 254 15.12 -4.79 8.33
N ALA A 255 16.42 -4.80 8.65
CA ALA A 255 16.87 -5.13 9.99
C ALA A 255 16.40 -4.14 11.08
N PRO A 256 16.47 -2.81 10.91
CA PRO A 256 15.93 -1.87 11.88
C PRO A 256 14.42 -1.96 12.07
N LEU A 257 13.64 -2.27 11.03
CA LEU A 257 12.19 -2.47 11.13
C LEU A 257 11.86 -3.75 11.90
N LYS A 258 12.63 -4.82 11.67
CA LYS A 258 12.50 -6.06 12.42
C LYS A 258 12.83 -5.86 13.90
N GLN A 259 13.88 -5.10 14.22
CA GLN A 259 14.20 -4.73 15.61
C GLN A 259 13.09 -3.88 16.25
N LEU A 260 12.54 -2.92 15.52
CA LEU A 260 11.42 -2.11 16.00
C LEU A 260 10.21 -3.00 16.33
N ALA A 261 9.86 -3.94 15.46
CA ALA A 261 8.78 -4.89 15.72
C ALA A 261 9.03 -5.80 16.93
N GLN A 262 10.27 -6.16 17.20
CA GLN A 262 10.64 -6.98 18.37
C GLN A 262 10.56 -6.21 19.70
N SER A 263 10.62 -4.88 19.66
CA SER A 263 10.61 -4.03 20.86
C SER A 263 9.22 -3.77 21.44
N ASP A 264 8.15 -4.09 20.70
CA ASP A 264 6.77 -3.80 21.12
C ASP A 264 5.82 -4.89 20.62
N LYS A 265 5.10 -5.54 21.56
CA LYS A 265 4.13 -6.62 21.27
C LYS A 265 2.94 -6.21 20.39
N ARG A 266 2.73 -4.91 20.20
CA ARG A 266 1.72 -4.36 19.28
C ARG A 266 2.22 -4.26 17.83
N LEU A 267 3.51 -4.55 17.62
CA LEU A 267 4.15 -4.54 16.31
C LEU A 267 4.46 -5.96 15.86
N THR A 268 4.45 -6.18 14.56
CA THR A 268 5.03 -7.37 13.93
C THR A 268 5.73 -6.98 12.65
N PHE A 269 6.75 -7.75 12.25
CA PHE A 269 7.47 -7.57 11.01
C PHE A 269 7.05 -8.66 10.02
N PHE A 270 6.50 -8.27 8.87
CA PHE A 270 6.26 -9.18 7.76
C PHE A 270 7.49 -9.19 6.85
N ASP A 271 8.21 -10.31 6.85
CA ASP A 271 9.43 -10.50 6.07
C ASP A 271 9.08 -10.87 4.63
N ASP A 272 8.90 -9.85 3.78
CA ASP A 272 8.47 -10.01 2.38
C ASP A 272 9.52 -10.78 1.53
N GLN A 273 10.80 -10.68 1.88
CA GLN A 273 11.86 -11.47 1.23
C GLN A 273 11.78 -12.97 1.60
N ALA A 274 11.59 -13.27 2.88
CA ALA A 274 11.44 -14.65 3.35
C ALA A 274 10.15 -15.28 2.81
N TRP A 275 9.06 -14.51 2.78
CA TRP A 275 7.80 -14.91 2.17
C TRP A 275 7.97 -15.29 0.70
N PHE A 276 8.60 -14.43 -0.10
CA PHE A 276 8.81 -14.70 -1.52
C PHE A 276 9.66 -15.95 -1.72
N ARG A 277 10.78 -16.05 -1.00
CA ARG A 277 11.67 -17.19 -1.08
C ARG A 277 10.98 -18.52 -0.75
N HIS A 278 10.12 -18.50 0.24
CA HIS A 278 9.33 -19.68 0.61
C HIS A 278 8.32 -20.03 -0.47
N THR A 279 7.62 -19.06 -1.03
CA THR A 279 6.47 -19.24 -1.95
C THR A 279 6.93 -19.47 -3.38
N TRP A 280 7.81 -18.63 -3.89
CA TRP A 280 8.22 -18.59 -5.31
C TRP A 280 9.59 -19.17 -5.58
N GLY A 281 10.38 -19.47 -4.55
CA GLY A 281 11.81 -19.80 -4.69
C GLY A 281 12.67 -18.55 -4.71
N ALA A 282 13.89 -18.66 -5.20
CA ALA A 282 14.84 -17.58 -5.18
C ALA A 282 15.82 -17.68 -6.36
N ARG A 283 16.90 -16.94 -6.27
CA ARG A 283 18.10 -17.18 -7.07
C ARG A 283 19.04 -18.13 -6.31
N THR A 284 19.79 -18.88 -7.06
CA THR A 284 20.91 -19.65 -6.53
C THR A 284 22.01 -18.70 -5.98
N PRO A 285 22.95 -19.18 -5.15
CA PRO A 285 24.03 -18.34 -4.62
C PRO A 285 24.90 -17.66 -5.68
N ASP A 286 24.97 -18.20 -6.89
CA ASP A 286 25.65 -17.61 -8.05
C ASP A 286 24.74 -16.69 -8.90
N GLY A 287 23.54 -16.39 -8.40
CA GLY A 287 22.63 -15.39 -8.96
C GLY A 287 21.69 -15.90 -10.07
N LYS A 288 21.71 -17.19 -10.40
CA LYS A 288 20.82 -17.74 -11.43
C LYS A 288 19.40 -17.94 -10.91
N PRO A 289 18.36 -17.71 -11.74
CA PRO A 289 16.98 -17.97 -11.36
C PRO A 289 16.73 -19.44 -11.00
N ASP A 290 16.09 -19.68 -9.84
CA ASP A 290 15.65 -21.01 -9.36
C ASP A 290 14.24 -20.88 -8.76
N TYR A 291 13.29 -20.43 -9.59
CA TYR A 291 11.93 -20.16 -9.17
C TYR A 291 11.01 -21.36 -9.35
N LYS A 292 10.07 -21.49 -8.42
CA LYS A 292 8.99 -22.49 -8.47
C LYS A 292 7.79 -21.93 -9.21
N ARG A 293 6.94 -22.81 -9.72
CA ARG A 293 5.56 -22.47 -10.02
C ARG A 293 4.75 -22.48 -8.74
N VAL A 294 3.96 -21.45 -8.51
CA VAL A 294 2.98 -21.41 -7.42
C VAL A 294 1.66 -21.91 -7.95
N THR A 295 0.97 -22.75 -7.20
CA THR A 295 -0.34 -23.25 -7.56
C THR A 295 -1.37 -22.88 -6.50
N ILE A 296 -2.62 -22.71 -6.93
CA ILE A 296 -3.78 -22.65 -6.04
C ILE A 296 -4.62 -23.90 -6.33
N ASP A 297 -4.87 -24.70 -5.30
CA ASP A 297 -5.67 -25.94 -5.38
C ASP A 297 -5.23 -26.87 -6.55
N GLY A 298 -3.93 -26.85 -6.88
CA GLY A 298 -3.34 -27.64 -7.97
C GLY A 298 -3.76 -27.25 -9.40
N ARG A 299 -4.54 -26.20 -9.60
CA ARG A 299 -5.21 -25.88 -10.87
C ARG A 299 -4.76 -24.60 -11.57
N TRP A 300 -4.04 -23.71 -10.88
CA TRP A 300 -3.52 -22.44 -11.41
C TRP A 300 -2.00 -22.37 -11.27
N PRO A 301 -1.24 -23.13 -12.09
CA PRO A 301 0.23 -23.18 -11.99
C PRO A 301 0.87 -21.92 -12.56
N THR A 302 1.18 -20.96 -11.72
CA THR A 302 1.69 -19.64 -12.08
C THR A 302 3.22 -19.60 -11.93
N PRO A 303 3.98 -19.38 -13.01
CA PRO A 303 5.43 -19.15 -12.97
C PRO A 303 5.76 -17.71 -12.56
N ASN A 304 7.00 -17.47 -12.12
CA ASN A 304 7.52 -16.10 -11.89
C ASN A 304 7.84 -15.43 -13.24
N THR A 305 6.80 -15.03 -13.96
CA THR A 305 6.87 -14.37 -15.28
C THR A 305 6.04 -13.10 -15.28
N GLN A 306 6.23 -12.26 -16.31
CA GLN A 306 5.52 -10.98 -16.48
C GLN A 306 4.56 -11.06 -17.68
N GLY A 307 3.36 -10.54 -17.50
CA GLY A 307 2.32 -10.40 -18.52
C GLY A 307 0.99 -9.99 -17.88
N ASP A 308 0.07 -9.44 -18.67
CA ASP A 308 -1.21 -8.97 -18.13
C ASP A 308 -2.21 -10.10 -17.85
N SER A 309 -2.07 -11.24 -18.54
CA SER A 309 -2.98 -12.38 -18.30
C SER A 309 -2.76 -12.96 -16.89
N PRO A 310 -3.82 -13.49 -16.25
CA PRO A 310 -3.77 -13.92 -14.84
C PRO A 310 -2.78 -15.05 -14.52
N ASP A 311 -2.28 -15.77 -15.52
CA ASP A 311 -1.29 -16.85 -15.40
C ASP A 311 0.15 -16.37 -15.13
N HIS A 312 0.39 -15.05 -15.10
CA HIS A 312 1.66 -14.46 -14.74
C HIS A 312 1.69 -14.02 -13.27
N ALA A 313 2.88 -14.13 -12.65
CA ALA A 313 3.10 -13.66 -11.28
C ALA A 313 3.02 -12.13 -11.18
N THR A 314 3.44 -11.42 -12.24
CA THR A 314 3.48 -9.96 -12.31
C THR A 314 2.81 -9.46 -13.58
N VAL A 315 2.08 -8.36 -13.47
CA VAL A 315 1.46 -7.70 -14.62
C VAL A 315 2.50 -6.89 -15.41
N GLN A 316 2.15 -6.50 -16.65
CA GLN A 316 3.08 -5.85 -17.58
C GLN A 316 3.62 -4.51 -17.06
N ASP A 317 2.88 -3.78 -16.25
CA ASP A 317 3.32 -2.52 -15.64
C ASP A 317 4.27 -2.72 -14.43
N GLY A 318 4.65 -3.97 -14.12
CA GLY A 318 5.61 -4.30 -13.08
C GLY A 318 5.02 -4.40 -11.67
N HIS A 319 3.74 -4.68 -11.51
CA HIS A 319 3.09 -4.93 -10.21
C HIS A 319 2.68 -6.40 -10.04
N ALA A 320 2.30 -6.77 -8.83
CA ALA A 320 1.91 -8.14 -8.50
C ALA A 320 0.62 -8.56 -9.23
N GLY A 321 0.60 -9.77 -9.81
CA GLY A 321 -0.58 -10.39 -10.37
C GLY A 321 -1.52 -10.95 -9.29
N THR A 322 -2.68 -11.44 -9.71
CA THR A 322 -3.73 -11.91 -8.79
C THR A 322 -3.27 -13.08 -7.91
N ILE A 323 -2.58 -14.08 -8.48
CA ILE A 323 -2.08 -15.23 -7.72
C ILE A 323 -1.06 -14.81 -6.64
N TRP A 324 -0.17 -13.85 -6.98
CA TRP A 324 0.74 -13.26 -6.00
C TRP A 324 -0.02 -12.61 -4.84
N ASN A 325 -0.97 -11.73 -5.15
CA ASN A 325 -1.74 -11.00 -4.16
C ASN A 325 -2.61 -11.92 -3.28
N LEU A 326 -3.16 -13.01 -3.82
CA LEU A 326 -3.89 -14.04 -3.06
C LEU A 326 -2.96 -14.72 -2.04
N LYS A 327 -1.79 -15.19 -2.46
CA LYS A 327 -0.81 -15.85 -1.57
C LYS A 327 -0.22 -14.88 -0.55
N TRP A 328 -0.04 -13.60 -0.93
CA TRP A 328 0.42 -12.57 0.01
C TRP A 328 -0.63 -12.27 1.08
N ALA A 329 -1.90 -12.10 0.69
CA ALA A 329 -3.01 -11.91 1.60
C ALA A 329 -3.19 -13.10 2.56
N GLN A 330 -3.06 -14.35 2.07
CA GLN A 330 -3.05 -15.57 2.89
C GLN A 330 -1.98 -15.48 3.98
N SER A 331 -0.77 -15.12 3.60
CA SER A 331 0.37 -15.04 4.53
C SER A 331 0.22 -13.89 5.52
N LEU A 332 -0.35 -12.75 5.10
CA LEU A 332 -0.66 -11.64 6.00
C LEU A 332 -1.67 -12.04 7.08
N ILE A 333 -2.77 -12.71 6.72
CA ILE A 333 -3.76 -13.22 7.70
C ILE A 333 -3.10 -14.14 8.71
N ASN A 334 -2.27 -15.08 8.26
CA ASN A 334 -1.54 -15.99 9.14
C ASN A 334 -0.60 -15.22 10.09
N GLN A 335 0.14 -14.23 9.56
CA GLN A 335 1.05 -13.40 10.35
C GLN A 335 0.33 -12.63 11.45
N ILE A 336 -0.78 -11.94 11.13
CA ILE A 336 -1.52 -11.14 12.12
C ILE A 336 -2.24 -12.02 13.15
N ASN A 337 -2.71 -13.21 12.76
CA ASN A 337 -3.27 -14.17 13.70
C ASN A 337 -2.24 -14.64 14.74
N VAL A 338 -1.05 -15.00 14.29
CA VAL A 338 0.03 -15.46 15.16
C VAL A 338 0.56 -14.33 16.04
N ALA A 339 0.87 -13.18 15.43
CA ALA A 339 1.52 -12.07 16.12
C ALA A 339 0.62 -11.40 17.16
N PHE A 340 -0.67 -11.29 16.86
CA PHE A 340 -1.63 -10.53 17.68
C PHE A 340 -2.68 -11.40 18.37
N ASN A 341 -2.55 -12.73 18.27
CA ASN A 341 -3.51 -13.69 18.79
C ASN A 341 -4.96 -13.40 18.32
N LEU A 342 -5.09 -13.03 17.05
CA LEU A 342 -6.38 -12.85 16.40
C LEU A 342 -6.91 -14.20 15.91
N LYS A 343 -8.23 -14.28 15.71
CA LYS A 343 -8.90 -15.50 15.26
C LYS A 343 -9.58 -15.31 13.91
N LEU A 344 -8.91 -14.58 12.99
CA LEU A 344 -9.38 -14.45 11.63
C LEU A 344 -9.33 -15.81 10.94
N THR A 345 -10.33 -16.13 10.18
CA THR A 345 -10.37 -17.38 9.40
C THR A 345 -9.21 -17.37 8.37
N PRO A 346 -8.29 -18.34 8.39
CA PRO A 346 -7.21 -18.43 7.42
C PRO A 346 -7.75 -18.52 5.98
N LEU A 347 -7.05 -17.90 5.03
CA LEU A 347 -7.35 -18.08 3.61
C LEU A 347 -6.86 -19.45 3.15
N THR A 348 -7.77 -20.32 2.75
CA THR A 348 -7.45 -21.64 2.22
C THR A 348 -7.24 -21.60 0.71
N ASP A 349 -6.59 -22.63 0.15
CA ASP A 349 -6.49 -22.78 -1.31
C ASP A 349 -7.88 -22.93 -1.95
N GLN A 350 -8.85 -23.53 -1.25
CA GLN A 350 -10.23 -23.63 -1.71
C GLN A 350 -10.92 -22.25 -1.77
N ASP A 351 -10.74 -21.38 -0.75
CA ASP A 351 -11.28 -20.00 -0.79
C ASP A 351 -10.72 -19.23 -1.98
N MET A 352 -9.41 -19.36 -2.23
CA MET A 352 -8.74 -18.70 -3.33
C MET A 352 -9.19 -19.25 -4.70
N ALA A 353 -9.36 -20.56 -4.81
CA ALA A 353 -9.88 -21.21 -6.01
C ALA A 353 -11.32 -20.77 -6.32
N GLN A 354 -12.16 -20.67 -5.29
CA GLN A 354 -13.52 -20.15 -5.45
C GLN A 354 -13.51 -18.69 -5.90
N PHE A 355 -12.66 -17.86 -5.29
CA PHE A 355 -12.49 -16.47 -5.70
C PHE A 355 -12.09 -16.34 -7.18
N LEU A 356 -11.11 -17.13 -7.63
CA LEU A 356 -10.67 -17.11 -9.04
C LEU A 356 -11.83 -17.48 -9.98
N ASN A 357 -12.60 -18.52 -9.67
CA ASN A 357 -13.77 -18.91 -10.45
C ASN A 357 -14.83 -17.80 -10.48
N ASP A 358 -15.15 -17.18 -9.33
CA ASP A 358 -16.13 -16.11 -9.22
C ASP A 358 -15.73 -14.86 -10.02
N LYS A 359 -14.42 -14.64 -10.20
CA LYS A 359 -13.86 -13.56 -11.04
C LYS A 359 -13.68 -13.97 -12.51
N GLY A 360 -14.18 -15.13 -12.92
CA GLY A 360 -14.08 -15.60 -14.28
C GLY A 360 -12.67 -16.00 -14.72
N ILE A 361 -11.77 -16.24 -13.75
CA ILE A 361 -10.38 -16.65 -14.02
C ILE A 361 -10.35 -18.18 -14.10
N GLN A 362 -10.39 -18.68 -15.33
CA GLN A 362 -10.40 -20.14 -15.58
C GLN A 362 -9.02 -20.74 -15.30
N PRO A 363 -8.93 -22.02 -14.86
CA PRO A 363 -7.66 -22.74 -14.77
C PRO A 363 -6.95 -22.83 -16.12
N TRP A 364 -5.61 -22.81 -16.12
CA TRP A 364 -4.74 -22.94 -17.30
C TRP A 364 -3.75 -24.09 -17.17
#